data_5c21584b1bc276cdf99e45f723e4dabc
#
_entry.id   5c21584b1bc276cdf99e45f723e4dabc
#
_cell.length_a   1.000
_cell.length_b   1.000
_cell.length_c   1.000
_cell.angle_alpha   90.00
_cell.angle_beta   90.00
_cell.angle_gamma   90.00
#
_symmetry.space_group_name_H-M   'P 1'
#
loop_
_entity.id
_entity.type
_entity.pdbx_description
1 polymer ?
#
loop_
_entity_poly.entity_id
_entity_poly.type
_entity_poly.pdbx_seq_one_letter_code
_entity_poly.pdbx_strand_id
1 'polypeptide(L)' 'MNACELTATITAIANWLACQMSTEQLELLGVSLTQLGDTVLTIVTQRSICN' A
#
# COMPACT_ATOMS: atom_id res chain seq x y z
N MET A 1 0.11 11.65 12.76
CA MET A 1 0.92 11.76 11.53
C MET A 1 0.13 12.52 10.48
N ASN A 2 0.71 13.56 9.89
CA ASN A 2 0.04 14.30 8.84
C ASN A 2 0.28 13.67 7.46
N ALA A 3 -0.43 14.17 6.43
CA ALA A 3 -0.35 13.60 5.08
C ALA A 3 1.06 13.67 4.49
N CYS A 4 1.78 14.75 4.75
CA CYS A 4 3.15 14.90 4.24
C CYS A 4 4.11 13.90 4.88
N GLU A 5 3.98 13.70 6.18
CA GLU A 5 4.81 12.72 6.92
C GLU A 5 4.49 11.30 6.46
N LEU A 6 3.22 11.00 6.26
CA LEU A 6 2.80 9.68 5.79
C LEU A 6 3.36 9.39 4.40
N THR A 7 3.24 10.33 3.48
CA THR A 7 3.77 10.19 2.12
C THR A 7 5.29 10.02 2.13
N ALA A 8 5.98 10.82 2.94
CA ALA A 8 7.44 10.74 3.05
C ALA A 8 7.87 9.38 3.60
N THR A 9 7.17 8.87 4.60
CA THR A 9 7.46 7.57 5.21
C THR A 9 7.25 6.44 4.20
N ILE A 10 6.14 6.46 3.47
CA ILE A 10 5.83 5.45 2.45
C ILE A 10 6.89 5.48 1.35
N THR A 11 7.28 6.68 0.89
CA THR A 11 8.28 6.83 -0.15
C THR A 11 9.65 6.29 0.31
N ALA A 12 10.03 6.55 1.55
CA ALA A 12 11.29 6.06 2.11
C ALA A 12 11.30 4.52 2.17
N ILE A 13 10.21 3.92 2.59
CA ILE A 13 10.07 2.47 2.63
C ILE A 13 10.12 1.89 1.22
N ALA A 14 9.42 2.49 0.26
CA ALA A 14 9.41 2.05 -1.12
C ALA A 14 10.81 2.11 -1.75
N ASN A 15 11.56 3.17 -1.50
CA ASN A 15 12.93 3.31 -1.98
C ASN A 15 13.83 2.24 -1.38
N TRP A 16 13.69 1.99 -0.11
CA TRP A 16 14.48 0.95 0.57
C TRP A 16 14.19 -0.44 -0.03
N LEU A 17 12.91 -0.76 -0.23
CA LEU A 17 12.51 -2.02 -0.84
C LEU A 17 13.04 -2.15 -2.26
N ALA A 18 13.01 -1.06 -3.02
CA ALA A 18 13.53 -1.05 -4.39
C ALA A 18 15.03 -1.39 -4.43
N CYS A 19 15.78 -1.05 -3.39
CA CYS A 19 17.20 -1.38 -3.29
C CYS A 19 17.45 -2.84 -2.88
N GLN A 20 16.48 -3.47 -2.21
CA GLN A 20 16.64 -4.81 -1.64
C GLN A 20 16.08 -5.92 -2.52
N MET A 21 15.15 -5.60 -3.41
CA MET A 21 14.38 -6.59 -4.17
C MET A 21 14.66 -6.53 -5.66
N SER A 22 14.52 -7.66 -6.34
CA SER A 22 14.58 -7.69 -7.80
C SER A 22 13.32 -7.01 -8.37
N THR A 23 13.39 -6.64 -9.65
CA THR A 23 12.25 -6.01 -10.34
C THR A 23 11.00 -6.88 -10.28
N GLU A 24 11.15 -8.18 -10.52
CA GLU A 24 10.02 -9.12 -10.49
C GLU A 24 9.39 -9.22 -9.10
N GLN A 25 10.23 -9.31 -8.07
CA GLN A 25 9.74 -9.36 -6.69
C GLN A 25 9.03 -8.07 -6.31
N LEU A 26 9.57 -6.94 -6.72
CA LEU A 26 9.02 -5.62 -6.44
C LEU A 26 7.66 -5.44 -7.13
N GLU A 27 7.55 -5.88 -8.38
CA GLU A 27 6.27 -5.85 -9.11
C GLU A 27 5.21 -6.67 -8.40
N LEU A 28 5.55 -7.90 -7.99
CA LEU A 28 4.61 -8.77 -7.30
C LEU A 28 4.18 -8.15 -5.97
N LEU A 29 5.12 -7.62 -5.22
CA LEU A 29 4.81 -6.96 -3.95
C LEU A 29 3.89 -5.75 -4.17
N GLY A 30 4.19 -4.91 -5.16
CA GLY A 30 3.39 -3.74 -5.47
C GLY A 30 1.97 -4.08 -5.85
N VAL A 31 1.78 -5.06 -6.72
CA VAL A 31 0.46 -5.54 -7.14
C VAL A 31 -0.30 -6.10 -5.94
N SER A 32 0.36 -6.90 -5.11
CA SER A 32 -0.25 -7.50 -3.94
C SER A 32 -0.70 -6.45 -2.93
N LEU A 33 0.11 -5.45 -2.67
CA LEU A 33 -0.22 -4.37 -1.75
C LEU A 33 -1.37 -3.50 -2.27
N THR A 34 -1.40 -3.24 -3.57
CA THR A 34 -2.49 -2.49 -4.20
C THR A 34 -3.80 -3.24 -4.07
N GLN A 35 -3.79 -4.53 -4.35
CA GLN A 35 -4.97 -5.37 -4.22
C GLN A 35 -5.46 -5.44 -2.79
N LEU A 36 -4.55 -5.58 -1.85
CA LEU A 36 -4.88 -5.61 -0.43
C LEU A 36 -5.52 -4.29 0.02
N GLY A 37 -4.94 -3.17 -0.38
CA GLY A 37 -5.46 -1.84 -0.06
C GLY A 37 -6.86 -1.62 -0.61
N ASP A 38 -7.11 -2.01 -1.85
CA ASP A 38 -8.42 -1.89 -2.49
C ASP A 38 -9.45 -2.75 -1.78
N THR A 39 -9.08 -3.97 -1.39
CA THR A 39 -9.97 -4.89 -0.68
C THR A 39 -10.33 -4.34 0.69
N VAL A 40 -9.37 -3.77 1.41
CA VAL A 40 -9.62 -3.15 2.71
C VAL A 40 -10.61 -1.99 2.57
N LEU A 41 -10.44 -1.14 1.56
CA LEU A 41 -11.36 -0.02 1.29
C LEU A 41 -12.76 -0.53 0.96
N THR A 42 -12.86 -1.62 0.21
CA THR A 42 -14.14 -2.25 -0.12
C THR A 42 -14.85 -2.72 1.14
N ILE A 43 -14.12 -3.34 2.06
CA ILE A 43 -14.68 -3.80 3.34
C ILE A 43 -15.20 -2.63 4.16
N VAL A 44 -14.46 -1.53 4.23
CA VAL A 44 -14.89 -0.33 4.94
C VAL A 44 -16.19 0.22 4.36
N THR A 45 -16.27 0.27 3.03
CA THR A 45 -17.47 0.72 2.32
C THR A 45 -18.65 -0.18 2.63
N GLN A 46 -18.47 -1.51 2.61
CA GLN A 46 -19.51 -2.48 2.94
C GLN A 46 -20.03 -2.30 4.36
N ARG A 47 -19.13 -2.05 5.30
CA ARG A 47 -19.53 -1.81 6.70
C ARG A 47 -20.40 -0.57 6.83
N SER A 48 -20.07 0.48 6.10
CA SER A 48 -20.88 1.71 6.11
C SER A 48 -22.27 1.49 5.54
N ILE A 49 -22.40 0.67 4.50
CA ILE A 49 -23.68 0.37 3.86
C ILE A 49 -24.53 -0.54 4.73
N CYS A 50 -23.92 -1.57 5.32
CA CYS A 50 -24.63 -2.57 6.11
C CYS A 50 -25.04 -2.08 7.50
N ASN A 51 -24.36 -1.07 8.01
CA ASN A 51 -24.67 -0.48 9.31
C ASN A 51 -25.54 0.75 9.18
#